data_ac7c5766849d715877bc2523fe56f3be
#
_entry.id   ac7c5766849d715877bc2523fe56f3be
#
_cell.length_a   1.000
_cell.length_b   1.000
_cell.length_c   1.000
_cell.angle_alpha   90.00
_cell.angle_beta   90.00
_cell.angle_gamma   90.00
#
_symmetry.space_group_name_H-M   'P 1'
#
loop_
_entity.id
_entity.type
_entity.pdbx_description
1 polymer ?
#
loop_
_entity_poly.entity_id
_entity_poly.type
_entity_poly.pdbx_seq_one_letter_code
_entity_poly.pdbx_strand_id
1 'polypeptide(L)'
;MAQFAYIPVQAAANGISFIGRQPRDWKVTVARTSLDRLVYQMVFPYLSIFIVALGATVTQLGAINSAGMVAAAILGPTTGWLIDRIGAKKVYLTGIVMLVVSYLAYSLAQNWLMTLVAMVGYWLGFSTSILGCATVCGNCLASRDRATGMMVCETLAAGLLGMAGPLIGAWLVASSGGVGVSGIRPLFVVSTVVTLGTFVLVQTQLSDRRWVNVRATPKLMFRDLHQVLKDGQHLKRWLVITSVGQLPIAMVLPFAQVYAHTVKGADTYVLGAMVTGCAVTSIIFAIPLGRLADRSGRKTALYMTMPLFWISNLVLVLAPNPAFLIMAGVLQGFFFIASPIGAAMERELVPADQMGRWLGITRFFRMLLSALMVMVAGIMWDRVGPEYVFLGFVAIDLLLRLPLLVGMPETLRSRVSGEALP
;
A
#
# COMPACT_ATOMS: atom_id res chain seq x y z
N MET A 1 -12.76 20.20 31.55
CA MET A 1 -12.12 18.85 31.32
C MET A 1 -13.14 17.75 30.99
N ALA A 2 -14.36 17.73 31.50
CA ALA A 2 -15.37 16.69 31.19
C ALA A 2 -15.88 16.66 29.73
N GLN A 3 -15.90 17.75 29.01
CA GLN A 3 -16.37 17.79 27.60
C GLN A 3 -15.40 17.14 26.61
N PHE A 4 -14.09 17.09 26.90
CA PHE A 4 -13.10 16.45 26.02
C PHE A 4 -13.10 14.91 26.12
N ALA A 5 -13.57 14.34 27.23
CA ALA A 5 -13.68 12.88 27.41
C ALA A 5 -14.96 12.30 26.74
N TYR A 6 -15.99 13.11 26.52
CA TYR A 6 -17.28 12.67 25.95
C TYR A 6 -17.24 12.48 24.43
N ILE A 7 -16.38 13.24 23.73
CA ILE A 7 -16.28 13.20 22.27
C ILE A 7 -15.79 11.82 21.75
N PRO A 8 -14.74 11.18 22.33
CA PRO A 8 -14.29 9.88 21.84
C PRO A 8 -15.28 8.77 22.11
N VAL A 9 -16.03 8.81 23.23
CA VAL A 9 -17.03 7.80 23.58
C VAL A 9 -18.24 7.86 22.65
N GLN A 10 -18.74 9.06 22.33
CA GLN A 10 -19.82 9.22 21.37
C GLN A 10 -19.38 8.86 19.94
N ALA A 11 -18.15 9.18 19.54
CA ALA A 11 -17.61 8.81 18.24
C ALA A 11 -17.47 7.28 18.14
N ALA A 12 -17.02 6.61 19.19
CA ALA A 12 -16.95 5.15 19.26
C ALA A 12 -18.33 4.49 19.22
N ALA A 13 -19.30 5.02 19.99
CA ALA A 13 -20.69 4.52 19.99
C ALA A 13 -21.34 4.70 18.60
N ASN A 14 -21.14 5.84 17.95
CA ASN A 14 -21.61 6.08 16.59
C ASN A 14 -20.93 5.15 15.57
N GLY A 15 -19.65 4.87 15.74
CA GLY A 15 -18.90 3.91 14.93
C GLY A 15 -19.43 2.49 15.07
N ILE A 16 -19.67 2.01 16.28
CA ILE A 16 -20.25 0.68 16.56
C ILE A 16 -21.65 0.57 15.96
N SER A 17 -22.50 1.60 16.14
CA SER A 17 -23.85 1.63 15.57
C SER A 17 -23.82 1.65 14.04
N PHE A 18 -22.85 2.33 13.42
CA PHE A 18 -22.63 2.32 11.99
C PHE A 18 -22.27 0.92 11.49
N ILE A 19 -21.29 0.27 12.11
CA ILE A 19 -20.87 -1.11 11.78
C ILE A 19 -22.03 -2.09 11.90
N GLY A 20 -22.83 -1.96 12.96
CA GLY A 20 -23.99 -2.82 13.22
C GLY A 20 -24.99 -2.82 12.06
N ARG A 21 -25.27 -1.65 11.48
CA ARG A 21 -26.27 -1.43 10.40
C ARG A 21 -25.80 -1.87 9.02
N GLN A 22 -24.48 -2.06 8.82
CA GLN A 22 -23.96 -2.37 7.48
C GLN A 22 -24.28 -3.80 7.03
N PRO A 23 -24.38 -4.04 5.71
CA PRO A 23 -24.65 -5.36 5.13
C PRO A 23 -23.59 -6.40 5.58
N ARG A 24 -24.01 -7.67 5.62
CA ARG A 24 -23.14 -8.80 5.92
C ARG A 24 -21.90 -8.84 5.02
N ASP A 25 -22.08 -8.62 3.73
CA ASP A 25 -20.99 -8.66 2.74
C ASP A 25 -19.89 -7.64 3.08
N TRP A 26 -20.26 -6.44 3.53
CA TRP A 26 -19.30 -5.44 3.98
C TRP A 26 -18.55 -5.90 5.23
N LYS A 27 -19.25 -6.45 6.22
CA LYS A 27 -18.63 -6.98 7.47
C LYS A 27 -17.62 -8.09 7.18
N VAL A 28 -17.96 -9.00 6.29
CA VAL A 28 -17.07 -10.09 5.83
C VAL A 28 -15.82 -9.51 5.14
N THR A 29 -16.01 -8.51 4.30
CA THR A 29 -14.90 -7.86 3.61
C THR A 29 -13.98 -7.11 4.58
N VAL A 30 -14.54 -6.42 5.59
CA VAL A 30 -13.75 -5.75 6.65
C VAL A 30 -12.95 -6.77 7.44
N ALA A 31 -13.58 -7.85 7.90
CA ALA A 31 -12.90 -8.90 8.67
C ALA A 31 -11.75 -9.52 7.87
N ARG A 32 -12.00 -9.85 6.60
CA ARG A 32 -10.95 -10.36 5.68
C ARG A 32 -9.82 -9.37 5.51
N THR A 33 -10.12 -8.11 5.23
CA THR A 33 -9.10 -7.08 4.97
C THR A 33 -8.25 -6.82 6.23
N SER A 34 -8.87 -6.89 7.42
CA SER A 34 -8.15 -6.78 8.69
C SER A 34 -7.18 -7.94 8.93
N LEU A 35 -7.60 -9.18 8.63
CA LEU A 35 -6.72 -10.36 8.71
C LEU A 35 -5.59 -10.30 7.66
N ASP A 36 -5.89 -9.85 6.46
CA ASP A 36 -4.90 -9.66 5.40
C ASP A 36 -3.85 -8.62 5.79
N ARG A 37 -4.27 -7.51 6.42
CA ARG A 37 -3.35 -6.50 6.95
C ARG A 37 -2.49 -7.03 8.08
N LEU A 38 -3.05 -7.84 8.97
CA LEU A 38 -2.28 -8.51 10.02
C LEU A 38 -1.16 -9.36 9.41
N VAL A 39 -1.51 -10.23 8.47
CA VAL A 39 -0.56 -11.12 7.77
C VAL A 39 0.50 -10.30 7.04
N TYR A 40 0.08 -9.31 6.26
CA TYR A 40 1.00 -8.45 5.52
C TYR A 40 2.01 -7.76 6.46
N GLN A 41 1.53 -7.12 7.52
CA GLN A 41 2.37 -6.40 8.46
C GLN A 41 3.28 -7.31 9.29
N MET A 42 2.85 -8.54 9.55
CA MET A 42 3.65 -9.58 10.21
C MET A 42 4.81 -10.03 9.32
N VAL A 43 4.58 -10.22 8.02
CA VAL A 43 5.58 -10.72 7.06
C VAL A 43 6.49 -9.61 6.53
N PHE A 44 5.96 -8.40 6.35
CA PHE A 44 6.60 -7.31 5.64
C PHE A 44 8.03 -6.98 6.15
N PRO A 45 8.31 -6.92 7.47
CA PRO A 45 9.66 -6.62 7.96
C PRO A 45 10.70 -7.66 7.54
N TYR A 46 10.29 -8.91 7.33
CA TYR A 46 11.18 -10.06 7.18
C TYR A 46 11.26 -10.61 5.76
N LEU A 47 10.31 -10.26 4.87
CA LEU A 47 10.21 -10.84 3.52
C LEU A 47 11.48 -10.60 2.70
N SER A 48 11.95 -9.37 2.63
CA SER A 48 13.16 -9.03 1.86
C SER A 48 14.41 -9.67 2.47
N ILE A 49 14.50 -9.70 3.80
CA ILE A 49 15.60 -10.34 4.52
C ILE A 49 15.60 -11.85 4.25
N PHE A 50 14.44 -12.49 4.25
CA PHE A 50 14.29 -13.92 3.94
C PHE A 50 14.81 -14.28 2.55
N ILE A 51 14.49 -13.45 1.54
CA ILE A 51 14.95 -13.65 0.16
C ILE A 51 16.47 -13.55 0.07
N VAL A 52 17.07 -12.55 0.73
CA VAL A 52 18.53 -12.39 0.80
C VAL A 52 19.18 -13.53 1.59
N ALA A 53 18.59 -13.98 2.69
CA ALA A 53 19.07 -15.11 3.48
C ALA A 53 19.03 -16.45 2.71
N LEU A 54 18.17 -16.58 1.69
CA LEU A 54 18.16 -17.72 0.76
C LEU A 54 19.23 -17.64 -0.35
N GLY A 55 20.15 -16.66 -0.26
CA GLY A 55 21.28 -16.50 -1.15
C GLY A 55 21.05 -15.55 -2.33
N ALA A 56 19.97 -14.76 -2.32
CA ALA A 56 19.77 -13.71 -3.33
C ALA A 56 20.71 -12.53 -3.07
N THR A 57 21.29 -11.96 -4.12
CA THR A 57 21.87 -10.62 -4.07
C THR A 57 20.76 -9.56 -3.95
N VAL A 58 21.10 -8.33 -3.57
CA VAL A 58 20.09 -7.28 -3.48
C VAL A 58 19.61 -6.85 -4.87
N THR A 59 20.43 -6.96 -5.91
CA THR A 59 19.98 -6.85 -7.31
C THR A 59 18.93 -7.91 -7.65
N GLN A 60 19.13 -9.17 -7.24
CA GLN A 60 18.15 -10.24 -7.46
C GLN A 60 16.86 -9.99 -6.66
N LEU A 61 16.93 -9.47 -5.43
CA LEU A 61 15.76 -9.03 -4.68
C LEU A 61 14.97 -7.95 -5.44
N GLY A 62 15.67 -6.97 -6.03
CA GLY A 62 15.08 -5.96 -6.91
C GLY A 62 14.39 -6.58 -8.12
N ALA A 63 15.04 -7.54 -8.79
CA ALA A 63 14.49 -8.26 -9.94
C ALA A 63 13.23 -9.08 -9.57
N ILE A 64 13.24 -9.76 -8.43
CA ILE A 64 12.12 -10.54 -7.91
C ILE A 64 10.89 -9.65 -7.69
N ASN A 65 11.07 -8.51 -7.01
CA ASN A 65 9.98 -7.53 -6.79
C ASN A 65 9.51 -6.92 -8.13
N SER A 66 10.44 -6.56 -9.02
CA SER A 66 10.13 -6.01 -10.35
C SER A 66 9.27 -6.98 -11.17
N ALA A 67 9.65 -8.25 -11.23
CA ALA A 67 8.89 -9.26 -11.95
C ALA A 67 7.44 -9.39 -11.44
N GLY A 68 7.24 -9.37 -10.12
CA GLY A 68 5.92 -9.38 -9.52
C GLY A 68 5.09 -8.15 -9.88
N MET A 69 5.69 -6.96 -9.79
CA MET A 69 5.01 -5.69 -10.13
C MET A 69 4.65 -5.61 -11.61
N VAL A 70 5.54 -6.04 -12.51
CA VAL A 70 5.27 -6.11 -13.97
C VAL A 70 4.12 -7.05 -14.25
N ALA A 71 4.13 -8.26 -13.67
CA ALA A 71 3.06 -9.23 -13.84
C ALA A 71 1.70 -8.64 -13.38
N ALA A 72 1.67 -7.96 -12.23
CA ALA A 72 0.46 -7.31 -11.71
C ALA A 72 0.02 -6.12 -12.59
N ALA A 73 0.95 -5.34 -13.15
CA ALA A 73 0.64 -4.25 -14.06
C ALA A 73 -0.03 -4.74 -15.34
N ILE A 74 0.50 -5.80 -15.94
CA ILE A 74 -0.02 -6.39 -17.19
C ILE A 74 -1.41 -7.02 -16.97
N LEU A 75 -1.60 -7.72 -15.85
CA LEU A 75 -2.86 -8.41 -15.55
C LEU A 75 -3.93 -7.52 -14.89
N GLY A 76 -3.58 -6.32 -14.44
CA GLY A 76 -4.54 -5.41 -13.82
C GLY A 76 -5.79 -5.12 -14.69
N PRO A 77 -5.65 -4.76 -15.97
CA PRO A 77 -6.79 -4.53 -16.86
C PRO A 77 -7.65 -5.77 -17.11
N THR A 78 -7.03 -6.97 -17.18
CA THR A 78 -7.75 -8.22 -17.40
C THR A 78 -8.56 -8.64 -16.16
N THR A 79 -8.09 -8.28 -14.96
CA THR A 79 -8.81 -8.54 -13.71
C THR A 79 -10.15 -7.81 -13.67
N GLY A 80 -10.19 -6.54 -14.09
CA GLY A 80 -11.44 -5.77 -14.21
C GLY A 80 -12.45 -6.43 -15.16
N TRP A 81 -11.98 -6.81 -16.36
CA TRP A 81 -12.80 -7.54 -17.32
C TRP A 81 -13.31 -8.88 -16.76
N LEU A 82 -12.46 -9.59 -16.00
CA LEU A 82 -12.84 -10.86 -15.40
C LEU A 82 -13.93 -10.69 -14.33
N ILE A 83 -13.87 -9.61 -13.53
CA ILE A 83 -14.91 -9.24 -12.55
C ILE A 83 -16.26 -9.10 -13.26
N ASP A 84 -16.29 -8.40 -14.39
CA ASP A 84 -17.53 -8.18 -15.15
C ASP A 84 -18.09 -9.49 -15.75
N ARG A 85 -17.22 -10.44 -16.12
CA ARG A 85 -17.60 -11.70 -16.77
C ARG A 85 -18.02 -12.80 -15.80
N ILE A 86 -17.21 -13.06 -14.76
CA ILE A 86 -17.42 -14.20 -13.84
C ILE A 86 -17.91 -13.78 -12.45
N GLY A 87 -17.95 -12.48 -12.16
CA GLY A 87 -18.43 -11.90 -10.90
C GLY A 87 -17.33 -11.61 -9.91
N ALA A 88 -17.55 -10.59 -9.06
CA ALA A 88 -16.58 -10.08 -8.11
C ALA A 88 -16.15 -11.13 -7.06
N LYS A 89 -17.08 -11.96 -6.54
CA LYS A 89 -16.78 -12.99 -5.55
C LYS A 89 -15.76 -14.01 -6.06
N LYS A 90 -15.94 -14.52 -7.30
CA LYS A 90 -15.05 -15.51 -7.88
C LYS A 90 -13.65 -14.95 -8.10
N VAL A 91 -13.55 -13.73 -8.62
CA VAL A 91 -12.26 -13.05 -8.82
C VAL A 91 -11.58 -12.77 -7.49
N TYR A 92 -12.35 -12.37 -6.48
CA TYR A 92 -11.84 -12.15 -5.12
C TYR A 92 -11.24 -13.43 -4.52
N LEU A 93 -11.98 -14.55 -4.62
CA LEU A 93 -11.50 -15.86 -4.17
C LEU A 93 -10.25 -16.32 -4.93
N THR A 94 -10.20 -16.13 -6.25
CA THR A 94 -8.98 -16.44 -7.05
C THR A 94 -7.78 -15.65 -6.54
N GLY A 95 -7.94 -14.37 -6.22
CA GLY A 95 -6.88 -13.57 -5.62
C GLY A 95 -6.41 -14.11 -4.26
N ILE A 96 -7.35 -14.52 -3.40
CA ILE A 96 -7.00 -15.12 -2.09
C ILE A 96 -6.28 -16.46 -2.27
N VAL A 97 -6.73 -17.32 -3.19
CA VAL A 97 -6.04 -18.59 -3.49
C VAL A 97 -4.60 -18.35 -3.96
N MET A 98 -4.39 -17.36 -4.84
CA MET A 98 -3.03 -16.99 -5.27
C MET A 98 -2.16 -16.56 -4.08
N LEU A 99 -2.71 -15.80 -3.11
CA LEU A 99 -2.00 -15.43 -1.89
C LEU A 99 -1.67 -16.63 -1.02
N VAL A 100 -2.62 -17.58 -0.82
CA VAL A 100 -2.37 -18.84 -0.09
C VAL A 100 -1.23 -19.62 -0.73
N VAL A 101 -1.29 -19.83 -2.06
CA VAL A 101 -0.24 -20.53 -2.79
C VAL A 101 1.11 -19.81 -2.69
N SER A 102 1.11 -18.48 -2.71
CA SER A 102 2.35 -17.69 -2.59
C SER A 102 2.97 -17.83 -1.20
N TYR A 103 2.19 -17.70 -0.13
CA TYR A 103 2.72 -17.89 1.22
C TYR A 103 3.18 -19.34 1.46
N LEU A 104 2.47 -20.32 0.91
CA LEU A 104 2.90 -21.71 0.94
C LEU A 104 4.23 -21.89 0.18
N ALA A 105 4.36 -21.29 -1.01
CA ALA A 105 5.58 -21.33 -1.80
C ALA A 105 6.76 -20.68 -1.05
N TYR A 106 6.55 -19.55 -0.34
CA TYR A 106 7.56 -18.97 0.53
C TYR A 106 7.95 -19.89 1.69
N SER A 107 6.99 -20.57 2.32
CA SER A 107 7.27 -21.50 3.43
C SER A 107 8.12 -22.71 2.99
N LEU A 108 7.96 -23.13 1.74
CA LEU A 108 8.67 -24.28 1.14
C LEU A 108 9.94 -23.86 0.39
N ALA A 109 10.21 -22.56 0.24
CA ALA A 109 11.34 -22.07 -0.53
C ALA A 109 12.68 -22.54 0.05
N GLN A 110 13.50 -23.16 -0.80
CA GLN A 110 14.86 -23.63 -0.47
C GLN A 110 15.94 -22.76 -1.10
N ASN A 111 15.59 -22.01 -2.14
CA ASN A 111 16.48 -21.10 -2.83
C ASN A 111 15.72 -19.84 -3.27
N TRP A 112 16.44 -18.82 -3.67
CA TRP A 112 15.86 -17.54 -4.05
C TRP A 112 15.01 -17.60 -5.34
N LEU A 113 15.25 -18.54 -6.25
CA LEU A 113 14.45 -18.72 -7.47
C LEU A 113 13.00 -19.11 -7.15
N MET A 114 12.81 -19.94 -6.12
CA MET A 114 11.45 -20.28 -5.66
C MET A 114 10.72 -19.04 -5.13
N THR A 115 11.44 -18.11 -4.52
CA THR A 115 10.83 -16.85 -4.05
C THR A 115 10.41 -15.92 -5.19
N LEU A 116 11.03 -16.03 -6.39
CA LEU A 116 10.58 -15.31 -7.59
C LEU A 116 9.15 -15.72 -7.96
N VAL A 117 8.89 -17.03 -8.03
CA VAL A 117 7.55 -17.57 -8.36
C VAL A 117 6.54 -17.16 -7.27
N ALA A 118 6.93 -17.27 -6.01
CA ALA A 118 6.10 -16.84 -4.88
C ALA A 118 5.78 -15.35 -4.92
N MET A 119 6.74 -14.48 -5.26
CA MET A 119 6.56 -13.03 -5.36
C MET A 119 5.63 -12.65 -6.51
N VAL A 120 5.78 -13.28 -7.68
CA VAL A 120 4.87 -13.06 -8.81
C VAL A 120 3.44 -13.45 -8.41
N GLY A 121 3.25 -14.65 -7.82
CA GLY A 121 1.96 -15.10 -7.31
C GLY A 121 1.38 -14.13 -6.27
N TYR A 122 2.21 -13.62 -5.35
CA TYR A 122 1.82 -12.64 -4.34
C TYR A 122 1.27 -11.35 -4.96
N TRP A 123 2.02 -10.74 -5.90
CA TRP A 123 1.60 -9.50 -6.54
C TRP A 123 0.32 -9.67 -7.38
N LEU A 124 0.17 -10.82 -8.07
CA LEU A 124 -1.04 -11.17 -8.81
C LEU A 124 -2.23 -11.36 -7.85
N GLY A 125 -2.06 -12.13 -6.80
CA GLY A 125 -3.08 -12.37 -5.77
C GLY A 125 -3.50 -11.10 -5.07
N PHE A 126 -2.53 -10.27 -4.66
CA PHE A 126 -2.75 -8.99 -4.00
C PHE A 126 -3.51 -8.01 -4.91
N SER A 127 -3.07 -7.85 -6.17
CA SER A 127 -3.72 -6.96 -7.13
C SER A 127 -5.16 -7.38 -7.44
N THR A 128 -5.38 -8.68 -7.64
CA THR A 128 -6.69 -9.26 -7.94
C THR A 128 -7.63 -9.15 -6.73
N SER A 129 -7.13 -9.41 -5.54
CA SER A 129 -7.88 -9.35 -4.29
C SER A 129 -8.32 -7.93 -3.93
N ILE A 130 -7.44 -6.93 -4.11
CA ILE A 130 -7.80 -5.52 -3.87
C ILE A 130 -8.93 -5.07 -4.79
N LEU A 131 -8.88 -5.43 -6.09
CA LEU A 131 -9.94 -5.07 -7.03
C LEU A 131 -11.26 -5.75 -6.68
N GLY A 132 -11.23 -7.03 -6.29
CA GLY A 132 -12.40 -7.75 -5.80
C GLY A 132 -13.02 -7.11 -4.56
N CYS A 133 -12.18 -6.77 -3.56
CA CYS A 133 -12.59 -6.08 -2.34
C CYS A 133 -13.25 -4.72 -2.64
N ALA A 134 -12.60 -3.88 -3.43
CA ALA A 134 -13.12 -2.55 -3.80
C ALA A 134 -14.46 -2.65 -4.53
N THR A 135 -14.63 -3.65 -5.41
CA THR A 135 -15.88 -3.89 -6.13
C THR A 135 -17.01 -4.32 -5.18
N VAL A 136 -16.74 -5.26 -4.27
CA VAL A 136 -17.72 -5.70 -3.27
C VAL A 136 -18.14 -4.54 -2.37
N CYS A 137 -17.18 -3.84 -1.74
CA CYS A 137 -17.46 -2.70 -0.86
C CYS A 137 -18.20 -1.57 -1.59
N GLY A 138 -17.79 -1.26 -2.82
CA GLY A 138 -18.41 -0.19 -3.61
C GLY A 138 -19.87 -0.47 -3.97
N ASN A 139 -20.26 -1.74 -4.11
CA ASN A 139 -21.60 -2.13 -4.55
C ASN A 139 -22.52 -2.60 -3.41
N CYS A 140 -21.99 -3.12 -2.31
CA CYS A 140 -22.81 -3.58 -1.19
C CYS A 140 -23.27 -2.43 -0.28
N LEU A 141 -22.58 -1.29 -0.27
CA LEU A 141 -22.91 -0.13 0.55
C LEU A 141 -23.94 0.78 -0.13
N ALA A 142 -24.87 1.31 0.66
CA ALA A 142 -25.78 2.38 0.20
C ALA A 142 -24.98 3.62 -0.23
N SER A 143 -25.45 4.36 -1.24
CA SER A 143 -24.71 5.50 -1.82
C SER A 143 -24.32 6.54 -0.77
N ARG A 144 -25.19 6.82 0.22
CA ARG A 144 -24.95 7.75 1.32
C ARG A 144 -23.83 7.29 2.29
N ASP A 145 -23.67 5.97 2.45
CA ASP A 145 -22.74 5.36 3.43
C ASP A 145 -21.46 4.85 2.76
N ARG A 146 -21.38 4.90 1.42
CA ARG A 146 -20.29 4.29 0.64
C ARG A 146 -18.92 4.85 0.97
N ALA A 147 -18.76 6.17 0.97
CA ALA A 147 -17.48 6.81 1.29
C ALA A 147 -17.05 6.50 2.73
N THR A 148 -17.97 6.69 3.69
CA THR A 148 -17.72 6.39 5.11
C THR A 148 -17.40 4.92 5.32
N GLY A 149 -18.15 4.00 4.70
CA GLY A 149 -17.93 2.56 4.85
C GLY A 149 -16.60 2.10 4.25
N MET A 150 -16.16 2.67 3.13
CA MET A 150 -14.84 2.38 2.57
C MET A 150 -13.71 2.91 3.46
N MET A 151 -13.84 4.13 4.00
CA MET A 151 -12.86 4.70 4.94
C MET A 151 -12.79 3.89 6.23
N VAL A 152 -13.94 3.49 6.80
CA VAL A 152 -13.99 2.66 8.02
C VAL A 152 -13.35 1.30 7.77
N CYS A 153 -13.57 0.68 6.59
CA CYS A 153 -12.94 -0.58 6.22
C CYS A 153 -11.41 -0.44 6.25
N GLU A 154 -10.85 0.57 5.61
CA GLU A 154 -9.40 0.81 5.60
C GLU A 154 -8.86 1.14 7.00
N THR A 155 -9.58 1.97 7.79
CA THR A 155 -9.16 2.35 9.14
C THR A 155 -9.18 1.17 10.11
N LEU A 156 -10.22 0.31 10.07
CA LEU A 156 -10.29 -0.89 10.91
C LEU A 156 -9.23 -1.91 10.50
N ALA A 157 -9.00 -2.08 9.20
CA ALA A 157 -7.98 -2.98 8.70
C ALA A 157 -6.55 -2.53 9.08
N ALA A 158 -6.25 -1.22 8.95
CA ALA A 158 -4.97 -0.66 9.34
C ALA A 158 -4.79 -0.52 10.86
N GLY A 159 -5.89 -0.51 11.63
CA GLY A 159 -5.92 -0.26 13.06
C GLY A 159 -5.29 -1.37 13.91
N LEU A 160 -6.03 -1.86 14.91
CA LEU A 160 -5.51 -2.78 15.94
C LEU A 160 -4.76 -3.99 15.37
N LEU A 161 -5.34 -4.67 14.37
CA LEU A 161 -4.73 -5.88 13.81
C LEU A 161 -3.49 -5.54 12.95
N GLY A 162 -3.54 -4.46 12.18
CA GLY A 162 -2.39 -4.00 11.39
C GLY A 162 -1.21 -3.59 12.27
N MET A 163 -1.47 -2.96 13.43
CA MET A 163 -0.43 -2.57 14.39
C MET A 163 0.15 -3.76 15.16
N ALA A 164 -0.67 -4.78 15.45
CA ALA A 164 -0.23 -5.97 16.16
C ALA A 164 0.66 -6.88 15.29
N GLY A 165 0.47 -6.84 13.94
CA GLY A 165 1.17 -7.71 13.01
C GLY A 165 2.69 -7.72 13.16
N PRO A 166 3.40 -6.57 13.12
CA PRO A 166 4.85 -6.54 13.23
C PRO A 166 5.37 -7.06 14.57
N LEU A 167 4.64 -6.83 15.68
CA LEU A 167 5.02 -7.32 17.00
C LEU A 167 4.83 -8.83 17.11
N ILE A 168 3.72 -9.35 16.58
CA ILE A 168 3.49 -10.80 16.50
C ILE A 168 4.57 -11.45 15.63
N GLY A 169 4.90 -10.83 14.49
CA GLY A 169 5.96 -11.28 13.61
C GLY A 169 7.33 -11.30 14.31
N ALA A 170 7.67 -10.24 15.05
CA ALA A 170 8.90 -10.15 15.80
C ALA A 170 9.00 -11.25 16.86
N TRP A 171 7.94 -11.44 17.62
CA TRP A 171 7.87 -12.50 18.64
C TRP A 171 8.03 -13.89 18.03
N LEU A 172 7.31 -14.17 16.92
CA LEU A 172 7.36 -15.46 16.25
C LEU A 172 8.75 -15.76 15.66
N VAL A 173 9.40 -14.78 15.02
CA VAL A 173 10.77 -14.92 14.49
C VAL A 173 11.77 -15.11 15.63
N ALA A 174 11.66 -14.32 16.70
CA ALA A 174 12.56 -14.43 17.85
C ALA A 174 12.44 -15.82 18.54
N SER A 175 11.22 -16.33 18.70
CA SER A 175 10.97 -17.64 19.31
C SER A 175 11.36 -18.83 18.43
N SER A 176 11.50 -18.60 17.12
CA SER A 176 11.83 -19.64 16.11
C SER A 176 13.30 -19.66 15.69
N GLY A 177 14.19 -18.95 16.39
CA GLY A 177 15.63 -18.94 16.12
C GLY A 177 16.19 -17.66 15.53
N GLY A 178 15.42 -16.56 15.52
CA GLY A 178 15.88 -15.22 15.11
C GLY A 178 15.85 -14.95 13.62
N VAL A 179 16.55 -13.88 13.23
CA VAL A 179 16.53 -13.40 11.84
C VAL A 179 17.38 -14.28 10.94
N GLY A 180 16.76 -15.32 10.40
CA GLY A 180 17.37 -16.28 9.48
C GLY A 180 16.31 -17.09 8.74
N VAL A 181 16.71 -17.93 7.80
CA VAL A 181 15.76 -18.73 7.00
C VAL A 181 14.86 -19.60 7.88
N SER A 182 15.41 -20.29 8.87
CA SER A 182 14.67 -21.16 9.79
C SER A 182 13.70 -20.37 10.69
N GLY A 183 14.14 -19.22 11.22
CA GLY A 183 13.34 -18.42 12.13
C GLY A 183 12.24 -17.61 11.44
N ILE A 184 12.44 -17.22 10.17
CA ILE A 184 11.44 -16.47 9.40
C ILE A 184 10.39 -17.41 8.76
N ARG A 185 10.74 -18.63 8.43
CA ARG A 185 9.87 -19.58 7.73
C ARG A 185 8.52 -19.80 8.41
N PRO A 186 8.39 -19.93 9.76
CA PRO A 186 7.12 -20.07 10.46
C PRO A 186 6.14 -18.91 10.19
N LEU A 187 6.62 -17.68 9.89
CA LEU A 187 5.75 -16.58 9.50
C LEU A 187 4.92 -16.92 8.26
N PHE A 188 5.53 -17.54 7.27
CA PHE A 188 4.85 -17.91 6.03
C PHE A 188 3.85 -19.06 6.24
N VAL A 189 4.15 -19.99 7.14
CA VAL A 189 3.21 -21.06 7.53
C VAL A 189 1.97 -20.45 8.20
N VAL A 190 2.16 -19.59 9.21
CA VAL A 190 1.05 -18.88 9.88
C VAL A 190 0.27 -18.05 8.87
N SER A 191 0.95 -17.33 7.99
CA SER A 191 0.33 -16.54 6.91
C SER A 191 -0.52 -17.39 5.99
N THR A 192 -0.05 -18.56 5.62
CA THR A 192 -0.80 -19.53 4.80
C THR A 192 -2.09 -19.97 5.51
N VAL A 193 -2.00 -20.34 6.79
CA VAL A 193 -3.16 -20.78 7.58
C VAL A 193 -4.18 -19.65 7.74
N VAL A 194 -3.74 -18.45 8.11
CA VAL A 194 -4.64 -17.30 8.27
C VAL A 194 -5.29 -16.94 6.95
N THR A 195 -4.53 -16.89 5.85
CA THR A 195 -5.07 -16.57 4.52
C THR A 195 -6.03 -17.66 4.02
N LEU A 196 -5.78 -18.94 4.33
CA LEU A 196 -6.72 -20.04 4.06
C LEU A 196 -8.01 -19.84 4.88
N GLY A 197 -7.91 -19.43 6.14
CA GLY A 197 -9.07 -19.06 6.94
C GLY A 197 -9.88 -17.91 6.32
N THR A 198 -9.22 -16.90 5.75
CA THR A 198 -9.90 -15.82 5.01
C THR A 198 -10.56 -16.31 3.72
N PHE A 199 -9.98 -17.30 3.04
CA PHE A 199 -10.61 -17.95 1.89
C PHE A 199 -11.93 -18.62 2.31
N VAL A 200 -11.92 -19.44 3.36
CA VAL A 200 -13.11 -20.12 3.89
C VAL A 200 -14.16 -19.08 4.32
N LEU A 201 -13.75 -18.01 5.01
CA LEU A 201 -14.63 -16.93 5.42
C LEU A 201 -15.36 -16.31 4.23
N VAL A 202 -14.61 -15.92 3.18
CA VAL A 202 -15.19 -15.29 1.98
C VAL A 202 -16.04 -16.30 1.20
N GLN A 203 -15.59 -17.54 1.05
CA GLN A 203 -16.32 -18.58 0.34
C GLN A 203 -17.70 -18.82 0.97
N THR A 204 -17.77 -18.92 2.30
CA THR A 204 -18.98 -19.31 3.03
C THR A 204 -19.89 -18.14 3.36
N GLN A 205 -19.35 -16.95 3.60
CA GLN A 205 -20.08 -15.83 4.18
C GLN A 205 -20.39 -14.72 3.19
N LEU A 206 -19.64 -14.58 2.08
CA LEU A 206 -19.89 -13.55 1.07
C LEU A 206 -21.00 -14.00 0.11
N SER A 207 -21.95 -13.12 -0.17
CA SER A 207 -23.04 -13.40 -1.13
C SER A 207 -22.52 -13.48 -2.57
N ASP A 208 -23.15 -14.34 -3.39
CA ASP A 208 -22.80 -14.47 -4.82
C ASP A 208 -23.63 -13.52 -5.69
N ARG A 209 -23.71 -12.24 -5.29
CA ARG A 209 -24.42 -11.22 -6.07
C ARG A 209 -23.58 -10.80 -7.26
N ARG A 210 -24.15 -10.86 -8.46
CA ARG A 210 -23.55 -10.30 -9.67
C ARG A 210 -24.00 -8.85 -9.82
N TRP A 211 -23.09 -7.92 -9.64
CA TRP A 211 -23.33 -6.53 -10.02
C TRP A 211 -22.93 -6.39 -11.48
N VAL A 212 -23.92 -6.25 -12.36
CA VAL A 212 -23.68 -6.00 -13.79
C VAL A 212 -23.22 -4.57 -13.94
N ASN A 213 -21.96 -4.36 -14.23
CA ASN A 213 -21.41 -3.06 -14.62
C ASN A 213 -21.13 -3.03 -16.12
N VAL A 214 -21.23 -1.82 -16.68
CA VAL A 214 -21.07 -1.50 -18.10
C VAL A 214 -19.81 -2.17 -18.67
N ARG A 215 -19.95 -2.83 -19.82
CA ARG A 215 -18.91 -3.55 -20.56
C ARG A 215 -17.67 -2.66 -20.81
N ALA A 216 -16.67 -2.75 -19.95
CA ALA A 216 -15.36 -2.20 -20.23
C ALA A 216 -14.57 -3.18 -21.12
N THR A 217 -14.20 -2.76 -22.32
CA THR A 217 -13.35 -3.53 -23.21
C THR A 217 -11.90 -3.11 -23.01
N PRO A 218 -10.93 -4.03 -22.81
CA PRO A 218 -9.53 -3.70 -22.59
C PRO A 218 -8.89 -2.88 -23.72
N LYS A 219 -9.39 -3.03 -24.96
CA LYS A 219 -8.90 -2.27 -26.14
C LYS A 219 -9.15 -0.76 -26.06
N LEU A 220 -10.11 -0.30 -25.28
CA LEU A 220 -10.44 1.12 -25.11
C LEU A 220 -9.44 1.85 -24.19
N MET A 221 -8.76 1.15 -23.27
CA MET A 221 -7.91 1.77 -22.26
C MET A 221 -6.74 2.59 -22.84
N PHE A 222 -6.04 2.08 -23.85
CA PHE A 222 -4.90 2.78 -24.45
C PHE A 222 -5.33 3.89 -25.43
N ARG A 223 -6.47 3.76 -26.08
CA ARG A 223 -7.02 4.79 -26.97
C ARG A 223 -7.56 5.97 -26.17
N ASP A 224 -8.19 5.68 -25.04
CA ASP A 224 -8.73 6.68 -24.13
C ASP A 224 -7.63 7.44 -23.36
N LEU A 225 -6.41 6.83 -23.18
CA LEU A 225 -5.25 7.47 -22.57
C LEU A 225 -4.91 8.80 -23.25
N HIS A 226 -4.80 8.79 -24.57
CA HIS A 226 -4.44 10.00 -25.34
C HIS A 226 -5.49 11.10 -25.15
N GLN A 227 -6.76 10.74 -25.10
CA GLN A 227 -7.88 11.67 -24.96
C GLN A 227 -7.92 12.27 -23.54
N VAL A 228 -7.82 11.45 -22.48
CA VAL A 228 -7.77 11.91 -21.08
C VAL A 228 -6.58 12.84 -20.82
N LEU A 229 -5.40 12.51 -21.39
CA LEU A 229 -4.21 13.34 -21.24
C LEU A 229 -4.24 14.61 -22.08
N LYS A 230 -5.08 14.69 -23.13
CA LYS A 230 -5.23 15.86 -23.99
C LYS A 230 -6.20 16.87 -23.40
N ASP A 231 -7.26 16.40 -22.75
CA ASP A 231 -8.37 17.23 -22.27
C ASP A 231 -8.08 17.93 -20.93
N GLY A 232 -7.01 17.53 -20.20
CA GLY A 232 -6.69 18.10 -18.88
C GLY A 232 -5.33 18.79 -18.82
N GLN A 233 -5.31 20.11 -18.56
CA GLN A 233 -4.09 20.93 -18.57
C GLN A 233 -3.01 20.44 -17.60
N HIS A 234 -3.40 19.92 -16.43
CA HIS A 234 -2.47 19.52 -15.36
C HIS A 234 -2.32 18.00 -15.21
N LEU A 235 -3.10 17.19 -15.94
CA LEU A 235 -3.15 15.74 -15.74
C LEU A 235 -1.83 15.04 -16.07
N LYS A 236 -1.10 15.48 -17.11
CA LYS A 236 0.23 14.94 -17.45
C LYS A 236 1.23 15.15 -16.32
N ARG A 237 1.27 16.39 -15.78
CA ARG A 237 2.14 16.72 -14.65
C ARG A 237 1.76 15.94 -13.40
N TRP A 238 0.44 15.83 -13.12
CA TRP A 238 -0.06 15.06 -11.99
C TRP A 238 0.25 13.56 -12.11
N LEU A 239 0.19 12.99 -13.31
CA LEU A 239 0.61 11.61 -13.56
C LEU A 239 2.07 11.38 -13.16
N VAL A 240 2.97 12.28 -13.52
CA VAL A 240 4.40 12.18 -13.14
C VAL A 240 4.55 12.33 -11.62
N ILE A 241 3.94 13.35 -11.01
CA ILE A 241 3.99 13.59 -9.55
C ILE A 241 3.53 12.36 -8.78
N THR A 242 2.42 11.74 -9.16
CA THR A 242 1.86 10.58 -8.47
C THR A 242 2.66 9.30 -8.74
N SER A 243 3.24 9.17 -9.93
CA SER A 243 4.10 8.03 -10.25
C SER A 243 5.41 8.07 -9.49
N VAL A 244 6.08 9.24 -9.44
CA VAL A 244 7.27 9.45 -8.60
C VAL A 244 6.92 9.31 -7.11
N GLY A 245 5.75 9.78 -6.70
CA GLY A 245 5.25 9.63 -5.32
C GLY A 245 5.04 8.19 -4.85
N GLN A 246 5.06 7.20 -5.75
CA GLN A 246 5.02 5.77 -5.40
C GLN A 246 6.41 5.14 -5.24
N LEU A 247 7.49 5.84 -5.60
CA LEU A 247 8.86 5.32 -5.51
C LEU A 247 9.27 4.85 -4.11
N PRO A 248 8.79 5.44 -2.99
CA PRO A 248 9.05 4.89 -1.67
C PRO A 248 8.70 3.40 -1.53
N ILE A 249 7.59 2.96 -2.13
CA ILE A 249 7.18 1.54 -2.09
C ILE A 249 8.17 0.65 -2.84
N ALA A 250 8.80 1.18 -3.90
CA ALA A 250 9.72 0.44 -4.74
C ALA A 250 11.18 0.53 -4.24
N MET A 251 11.66 1.75 -3.96
CA MET A 251 13.07 2.01 -3.67
C MET A 251 13.40 1.99 -2.19
N VAL A 252 12.48 2.34 -1.30
CA VAL A 252 12.79 2.50 0.13
C VAL A 252 12.31 1.30 0.94
N LEU A 253 11.00 1.03 0.91
CA LEU A 253 10.40 0.07 1.84
C LEU A 253 10.96 -1.37 1.74
N PRO A 254 11.21 -1.97 0.56
CA PRO A 254 11.78 -3.31 0.48
C PRO A 254 13.23 -3.38 0.97
N PHE A 255 13.98 -2.29 0.83
CA PHE A 255 15.39 -2.23 1.14
C PHE A 255 15.69 -1.72 2.56
N ALA A 256 14.79 -0.92 3.17
CA ALA A 256 14.97 -0.34 4.49
C ALA A 256 15.17 -1.41 5.57
N GLN A 257 14.41 -2.51 5.52
CA GLN A 257 14.52 -3.60 6.48
C GLN A 257 15.80 -4.40 6.29
N VAL A 258 16.19 -4.63 5.02
CA VAL A 258 17.48 -5.28 4.69
C VAL A 258 18.63 -4.41 5.20
N TYR A 259 18.59 -3.09 4.94
CA TYR A 259 19.61 -2.15 5.40
C TYR A 259 19.73 -2.11 6.92
N ALA A 260 18.59 -2.01 7.61
CA ALA A 260 18.57 -1.99 9.06
C ALA A 260 19.18 -3.28 9.65
N HIS A 261 18.92 -4.43 9.04
CA HIS A 261 19.45 -5.71 9.50
C HIS A 261 20.92 -5.92 9.12
N THR A 262 21.23 -5.82 7.81
CA THR A 262 22.56 -6.22 7.29
C THR A 262 23.64 -5.18 7.52
N VAL A 263 23.32 -3.87 7.51
CA VAL A 263 24.27 -2.77 7.63
C VAL A 263 24.30 -2.21 9.05
N LYS A 264 23.12 -2.09 9.69
CA LYS A 264 23.01 -1.48 11.03
C LYS A 264 22.85 -2.50 12.16
N GLY A 265 22.78 -3.80 11.85
CA GLY A 265 22.72 -4.86 12.87
C GLY A 265 21.41 -4.91 13.66
N ALA A 266 20.31 -4.42 13.09
CA ALA A 266 19.01 -4.44 13.75
C ALA A 266 18.56 -5.88 14.04
N ASP A 267 18.13 -6.11 15.26
CA ASP A 267 17.53 -7.37 15.69
C ASP A 267 16.05 -7.49 15.30
N THR A 268 15.45 -8.62 15.63
CA THR A 268 14.06 -8.93 15.31
C THR A 268 13.08 -7.90 15.86
N TYR A 269 13.30 -7.44 17.10
CA TYR A 269 12.39 -6.50 17.77
C TYR A 269 12.52 -5.08 17.22
N VAL A 270 13.74 -4.65 16.87
CA VAL A 270 13.97 -3.35 16.22
C VAL A 270 13.29 -3.29 14.87
N LEU A 271 13.39 -4.36 14.05
CA LEU A 271 12.70 -4.45 12.76
C LEU A 271 11.17 -4.37 12.92
N GLY A 272 10.62 -5.11 13.88
CA GLY A 272 9.20 -5.05 14.22
C GLY A 272 8.77 -3.67 14.71
N ALA A 273 9.58 -3.04 15.60
CA ALA A 273 9.31 -1.72 16.15
C ALA A 273 9.34 -0.61 15.09
N MET A 274 10.23 -0.69 14.09
CA MET A 274 10.26 0.24 12.95
C MET A 274 8.92 0.24 12.21
N VAL A 275 8.38 -0.94 11.89
CA VAL A 275 7.11 -1.06 11.15
C VAL A 275 5.92 -0.70 12.03
N THR A 276 5.94 -1.07 13.31
CA THR A 276 4.91 -0.65 14.28
C THR A 276 4.90 0.87 14.44
N GLY A 277 6.08 1.50 14.58
CA GLY A 277 6.21 2.95 14.67
C GLY A 277 5.64 3.65 13.43
N CYS A 278 5.91 3.13 12.24
CA CYS A 278 5.33 3.60 10.99
C CYS A 278 3.79 3.53 11.00
N ALA A 279 3.22 2.41 11.43
CA ALA A 279 1.77 2.22 11.50
C ALA A 279 1.12 3.16 12.54
N VAL A 280 1.72 3.29 13.72
CA VAL A 280 1.25 4.18 14.80
C VAL A 280 1.22 5.64 14.34
N THR A 281 2.30 6.11 13.70
CA THR A 281 2.37 7.47 13.15
C THR A 281 1.27 7.70 12.14
N SER A 282 1.08 6.77 11.21
CA SER A 282 0.06 6.86 10.18
C SER A 282 -1.35 7.01 10.77
N ILE A 283 -1.65 6.33 11.89
CA ILE A 283 -2.96 6.38 12.53
C ILE A 283 -3.13 7.67 13.34
N ILE A 284 -2.15 8.03 14.18
CA ILE A 284 -2.23 9.20 15.07
C ILE A 284 -2.33 10.50 14.28
N PHE A 285 -1.50 10.64 13.24
CA PHE A 285 -1.41 11.89 12.47
C PHE A 285 -2.35 11.96 11.27
N ALA A 286 -3.06 10.87 10.89
CA ALA A 286 -3.99 10.88 9.76
C ALA A 286 -5.08 11.94 9.90
N ILE A 287 -5.73 12.02 11.08
CA ILE A 287 -6.81 12.97 11.33
C ILE A 287 -6.30 14.41 11.41
N PRO A 288 -5.26 14.75 12.20
CA PRO A 288 -4.71 16.12 12.23
C PRO A 288 -4.26 16.63 10.86
N LEU A 289 -3.50 15.83 10.11
CA LEU A 289 -3.00 16.20 8.79
C LEU A 289 -4.11 16.23 7.72
N GLY A 290 -5.10 15.34 7.82
CA GLY A 290 -6.30 15.40 6.99
C GLY A 290 -7.07 16.70 7.18
N ARG A 291 -7.31 17.13 8.44
CA ARG A 291 -7.94 18.41 8.76
C ARG A 291 -7.11 19.61 8.29
N LEU A 292 -5.79 19.53 8.40
CA LEU A 292 -4.90 20.55 7.88
C LEU A 292 -5.03 20.66 6.36
N ALA A 293 -5.04 19.52 5.64
CA ALA A 293 -5.25 19.48 4.20
C ALA A 293 -6.60 20.08 3.78
N ASP A 294 -7.66 19.85 4.59
CA ASP A 294 -8.99 20.41 4.35
C ASP A 294 -9.10 21.91 4.62
N ARG A 295 -8.27 22.47 5.51
CA ARG A 295 -8.31 23.89 5.90
C ARG A 295 -7.30 24.76 5.17
N SER A 296 -6.05 24.26 5.07
CA SER A 296 -4.91 25.05 4.56
C SER A 296 -4.54 24.71 3.12
N GLY A 297 -5.17 23.67 2.54
CA GLY A 297 -4.94 23.19 1.19
C GLY A 297 -4.20 21.86 1.11
N ARG A 298 -4.49 21.12 0.04
CA ARG A 298 -3.92 19.79 -0.21
C ARG A 298 -2.41 19.84 -0.41
N LYS A 299 -1.95 20.82 -1.17
CA LYS A 299 -0.56 21.06 -1.49
C LYS A 299 0.27 21.41 -0.25
N THR A 300 -0.28 22.26 0.65
CA THR A 300 0.36 22.62 1.92
C THR A 300 0.61 21.39 2.79
N ALA A 301 -0.36 20.48 2.91
CA ALA A 301 -0.21 19.26 3.68
C ALA A 301 0.84 18.31 3.07
N LEU A 302 0.92 18.22 1.73
CA LEU A 302 1.97 17.46 1.05
C LEU A 302 3.36 18.04 1.32
N TYR A 303 3.52 19.36 1.30
CA TYR A 303 4.80 20.01 1.62
C TYR A 303 5.27 19.78 3.07
N MET A 304 4.35 19.53 4.00
CA MET A 304 4.71 19.21 5.38
C MET A 304 5.11 17.72 5.54
N THR A 305 4.46 16.82 4.80
CA THR A 305 4.72 15.38 4.95
C THR A 305 5.94 14.89 4.19
N MET A 306 6.26 15.47 3.03
CA MET A 306 7.40 15.07 2.20
C MET A 306 8.76 15.22 2.90
N PRO A 307 9.10 16.36 3.53
CA PRO A 307 10.37 16.51 4.23
C PRO A 307 10.55 15.53 5.38
N LEU A 308 9.48 15.18 6.10
CA LEU A 308 9.53 14.18 7.18
C LEU A 308 9.94 12.80 6.66
N PHE A 309 9.50 12.45 5.46
CA PHE A 309 9.92 11.21 4.81
C PHE A 309 11.38 11.29 4.30
N TRP A 310 11.84 12.43 3.81
CA TRP A 310 13.25 12.62 3.45
C TRP A 310 14.16 12.50 4.68
N ILE A 311 13.78 13.17 5.78
CA ILE A 311 14.48 13.07 7.06
C ILE A 311 14.51 11.62 7.56
N SER A 312 13.42 10.87 7.39
CA SER A 312 13.37 9.44 7.71
C SER A 312 14.50 8.65 7.02
N ASN A 313 14.72 8.90 5.73
CA ASN A 313 15.78 8.21 4.97
C ASN A 313 17.18 8.64 5.42
N LEU A 314 17.37 9.93 5.73
CA LEU A 314 18.64 10.43 6.28
C LEU A 314 18.90 9.83 7.67
N VAL A 315 17.90 9.79 8.54
CA VAL A 315 18.00 9.19 9.87
C VAL A 315 18.32 7.69 9.76
N LEU A 316 17.71 6.97 8.82
CA LEU A 316 18.00 5.56 8.57
C LEU A 316 19.46 5.34 8.18
N VAL A 317 19.99 6.15 7.25
CA VAL A 317 21.38 6.05 6.77
C VAL A 317 22.37 6.43 7.87
N LEU A 318 22.11 7.50 8.61
CA LEU A 318 23.00 8.03 9.64
C LEU A 318 22.81 7.37 11.01
N ALA A 319 21.87 6.45 11.18
CA ALA A 319 21.53 5.83 12.46
C ALA A 319 22.75 5.29 13.21
N PRO A 320 23.10 5.83 14.39
CA PRO A 320 24.22 5.34 15.21
C PRO A 320 23.82 4.20 16.14
N ASN A 321 22.51 4.03 16.40
CA ASN A 321 21.99 3.03 17.32
C ASN A 321 20.55 2.63 16.97
N PRO A 322 20.01 1.55 17.55
CA PRO A 322 18.67 1.03 17.25
C PRO A 322 17.52 2.04 17.45
N ALA A 323 17.64 2.98 18.39
CA ALA A 323 16.58 3.97 18.64
C ALA A 323 16.38 4.90 17.41
N PHE A 324 17.45 5.25 16.71
CA PHE A 324 17.36 6.02 15.46
C PHE A 324 16.72 5.22 14.33
N LEU A 325 16.91 3.91 14.27
CA LEU A 325 16.22 3.06 13.31
C LEU A 325 14.70 3.06 13.56
N ILE A 326 14.29 2.93 14.82
CA ILE A 326 12.87 3.03 15.20
C ILE A 326 12.32 4.41 14.86
N MET A 327 13.08 5.48 15.13
CA MET A 327 12.69 6.85 14.76
C MET A 327 12.53 7.01 13.23
N ALA A 328 13.44 6.42 12.45
CA ALA A 328 13.28 6.40 10.99
C ALA A 328 11.98 5.70 10.59
N GLY A 329 11.63 4.57 11.21
CA GLY A 329 10.37 3.88 11.00
C GLY A 329 9.15 4.77 11.34
N VAL A 330 9.18 5.47 12.48
CA VAL A 330 8.14 6.43 12.89
C VAL A 330 7.95 7.51 11.82
N LEU A 331 9.04 8.10 11.33
CA LEU A 331 8.99 9.13 10.29
C LEU A 331 8.51 8.59 8.93
N GLN A 332 8.77 7.30 8.60
CA GLN A 332 8.22 6.67 7.39
C GLN A 332 6.68 6.65 7.36
N GLY A 333 6.03 6.68 8.52
CA GLY A 333 4.57 6.73 8.62
C GLY A 333 3.93 7.92 7.91
N PHE A 334 4.63 9.05 7.79
CA PHE A 334 4.12 10.24 7.09
C PHE A 334 3.93 10.01 5.57
N PHE A 335 4.66 9.08 4.97
CA PHE A 335 4.44 8.68 3.58
C PHE A 335 3.01 8.12 3.37
N PHE A 336 2.55 7.27 4.28
CA PHE A 336 1.21 6.68 4.17
C PHE A 336 0.09 7.68 4.38
N ILE A 337 0.34 8.79 5.11
CA ILE A 337 -0.60 9.90 5.28
C ILE A 337 -0.66 10.78 4.02
N ALA A 338 0.45 10.96 3.32
CA ALA A 338 0.50 11.73 2.08
C ALA A 338 -0.33 11.10 0.95
N SER A 339 -0.48 9.76 0.93
CA SER A 339 -1.21 9.03 -0.11
C SER A 339 -2.70 9.41 -0.22
N PRO A 340 -3.52 9.38 0.86
CA PRO A 340 -4.92 9.82 0.78
C PRO A 340 -5.08 11.31 0.48
N ILE A 341 -4.14 12.17 0.89
CA ILE A 341 -4.14 13.60 0.54
C ILE A 341 -3.96 13.76 -0.97
N GLY A 342 -3.01 13.04 -1.56
CA GLY A 342 -2.82 13.00 -3.00
C GLY A 342 -4.03 12.45 -3.75
N ALA A 343 -4.69 11.42 -3.22
CA ALA A 343 -5.92 10.87 -3.80
C ALA A 343 -7.10 11.85 -3.75
N ALA A 344 -7.18 12.70 -2.73
CA ALA A 344 -8.18 13.77 -2.67
C ALA A 344 -7.92 14.83 -3.75
N MET A 345 -6.68 15.27 -3.92
CA MET A 345 -6.27 16.20 -4.97
C MET A 345 -6.54 15.62 -6.36
N GLU A 346 -6.29 14.32 -6.56
CA GLU A 346 -6.58 13.61 -7.80
C GLU A 346 -8.06 13.67 -8.18
N ARG A 347 -8.97 13.52 -7.21
CA ARG A 347 -10.42 13.61 -7.42
C ARG A 347 -10.91 15.04 -7.69
N GLU A 348 -10.14 16.03 -7.30
CA GLU A 348 -10.45 17.45 -7.57
C GLU A 348 -9.96 17.87 -8.98
N LEU A 349 -8.89 17.23 -9.49
CA LEU A 349 -8.29 17.50 -10.81
C LEU A 349 -8.98 16.75 -11.96
N VAL A 350 -9.54 15.56 -11.69
CA VAL A 350 -10.06 14.67 -12.73
C VAL A 350 -11.58 14.75 -12.77
N PRO A 351 -12.20 14.99 -13.96
CA PRO A 351 -13.64 14.92 -14.11
C PRO A 351 -14.23 13.56 -13.66
N ALA A 352 -15.39 13.60 -13.03
CA ALA A 352 -16.00 12.40 -12.41
C ALA A 352 -16.30 11.28 -13.43
N ASP A 353 -16.66 11.63 -14.66
CA ASP A 353 -16.91 10.72 -15.78
C ASP A 353 -15.64 10.04 -16.32
N GLN A 354 -14.46 10.64 -16.10
CA GLN A 354 -13.17 10.13 -16.54
C GLN A 354 -12.38 9.45 -15.42
N MET A 355 -12.84 9.53 -14.17
CA MET A 355 -12.10 9.07 -12.99
C MET A 355 -11.72 7.59 -13.08
N GLY A 356 -12.61 6.72 -13.54
CA GLY A 356 -12.32 5.29 -13.67
C GLY A 356 -11.20 4.99 -14.67
N ARG A 357 -11.20 5.67 -15.80
CA ARG A 357 -10.14 5.56 -16.83
C ARG A 357 -8.82 6.09 -16.30
N TRP A 358 -8.85 7.23 -15.64
CA TRP A 358 -7.69 7.86 -15.03
C TRP A 358 -7.03 6.95 -13.99
N LEU A 359 -7.80 6.38 -13.05
CA LEU A 359 -7.27 5.46 -12.04
C LEU A 359 -6.64 4.20 -12.64
N GLY A 360 -7.21 3.66 -13.73
CA GLY A 360 -6.63 2.53 -14.45
C GLY A 360 -5.28 2.88 -15.08
N ILE A 361 -5.20 4.04 -15.74
CA ILE A 361 -4.00 4.54 -16.39
C ILE A 361 -2.89 4.83 -15.38
N THR A 362 -3.20 5.60 -14.34
CA THR A 362 -2.23 5.97 -13.31
C THR A 362 -1.70 4.76 -12.57
N ARG A 363 -2.56 3.78 -12.27
CA ARG A 363 -2.14 2.53 -11.63
C ARG A 363 -1.15 1.75 -12.50
N PHE A 364 -1.38 1.65 -13.80
CA PHE A 364 -0.49 0.99 -14.73
C PHE A 364 0.89 1.66 -14.75
N PHE A 365 0.94 2.99 -14.95
CA PHE A 365 2.20 3.72 -15.00
C PHE A 365 2.95 3.72 -13.67
N ARG A 366 2.24 3.88 -12.54
CA ARG A 366 2.83 3.79 -11.20
C ARG A 366 3.49 2.44 -10.96
N MET A 367 2.80 1.35 -11.34
CA MET A 367 3.29 -0.01 -11.15
C MET A 367 4.50 -0.30 -12.04
N LEU A 368 4.46 0.14 -13.30
CA LEU A 368 5.56 -0.03 -14.24
C LEU A 368 6.80 0.77 -13.83
N LEU A 369 6.62 2.04 -13.43
CA LEU A 369 7.71 2.85 -12.91
C LEU A 369 8.30 2.25 -11.62
N SER A 370 7.45 1.78 -10.72
CA SER A 370 7.88 1.10 -9.50
C SER A 370 8.68 -0.17 -9.80
N ALA A 371 8.24 -0.96 -10.78
CA ALA A 371 8.96 -2.16 -11.22
C ALA A 371 10.35 -1.84 -11.78
N LEU A 372 10.46 -0.76 -12.57
CA LEU A 372 11.74 -0.31 -13.09
C LEU A 372 12.64 0.18 -11.95
N MET A 373 12.10 1.00 -11.05
CA MET A 373 12.89 1.65 -10.01
C MET A 373 13.30 0.71 -8.88
N VAL A 374 12.55 -0.35 -8.58
CA VAL A 374 12.99 -1.39 -7.63
C VAL A 374 14.17 -2.20 -8.18
N MET A 375 14.20 -2.42 -9.49
CA MET A 375 15.35 -3.04 -10.16
C MET A 375 16.58 -2.13 -10.12
N VAL A 376 16.40 -0.83 -10.45
CA VAL A 376 17.46 0.18 -10.36
C VAL A 376 18.01 0.27 -8.93
N ALA A 377 17.14 0.28 -7.93
CA ALA A 377 17.54 0.32 -6.52
C ALA A 377 18.41 -0.89 -6.12
N GLY A 378 18.04 -2.10 -6.57
CA GLY A 378 18.85 -3.30 -6.33
C GLY A 378 20.24 -3.23 -6.99
N ILE A 379 20.32 -2.79 -8.25
CA ILE A 379 21.60 -2.59 -8.95
C ILE A 379 22.46 -1.52 -8.25
N MET A 380 21.82 -0.41 -7.84
CA MET A 380 22.49 0.69 -7.15
C MET A 380 23.06 0.24 -5.79
N TRP A 381 22.33 -0.61 -5.07
CA TRP A 381 22.78 -1.19 -3.82
C TRP A 381 24.08 -2.00 -3.99
N ASP A 382 24.10 -2.93 -4.95
CA ASP A 382 25.24 -3.84 -5.12
C ASP A 382 26.45 -3.18 -5.82
N ARG A 383 26.25 -2.11 -6.65
CA ARG A 383 27.32 -1.49 -7.42
C ARG A 383 27.85 -0.18 -6.86
N VAL A 384 27.01 0.59 -6.20
CA VAL A 384 27.37 1.93 -5.71
C VAL A 384 27.43 1.95 -4.20
N GLY A 385 26.45 1.33 -3.55
CA GLY A 385 26.37 1.20 -2.11
C GLY A 385 24.94 1.30 -1.58
N PRO A 386 24.66 0.67 -0.43
CA PRO A 386 23.30 0.58 0.13
C PRO A 386 22.72 1.95 0.51
N GLU A 387 23.54 2.90 1.00
CA GLU A 387 23.11 4.24 1.43
C GLU A 387 22.56 5.05 0.25
N TYR A 388 23.15 4.88 -0.94
CA TYR A 388 22.80 5.65 -2.11
C TYR A 388 21.40 5.34 -2.65
N VAL A 389 20.81 4.18 -2.30
CA VAL A 389 19.43 3.86 -2.64
C VAL A 389 18.47 4.86 -1.97
N PHE A 390 18.69 5.16 -0.70
CA PHE A 390 17.87 6.09 0.10
C PHE A 390 18.15 7.54 -0.28
N LEU A 391 19.42 7.91 -0.44
CA LEU A 391 19.83 9.26 -0.87
C LEU A 391 19.38 9.53 -2.31
N GLY A 392 19.47 8.55 -3.21
CA GLY A 392 19.00 8.65 -4.59
C GLY A 392 17.49 8.87 -4.67
N PHE A 393 16.70 8.16 -3.83
CA PHE A 393 15.27 8.45 -3.72
C PHE A 393 15.02 9.90 -3.28
N VAL A 394 15.71 10.37 -2.22
CA VAL A 394 15.54 11.75 -1.74
C VAL A 394 15.91 12.76 -2.84
N ALA A 395 16.98 12.52 -3.59
CA ALA A 395 17.40 13.36 -4.71
C ALA A 395 16.33 13.41 -5.82
N ILE A 396 15.76 12.25 -6.21
CA ILE A 396 14.69 12.17 -7.21
C ILE A 396 13.44 12.93 -6.74
N ASP A 397 13.03 12.73 -5.50
CA ASP A 397 11.82 13.37 -4.96
C ASP A 397 12.01 14.89 -4.85
N LEU A 398 13.19 15.35 -4.46
CA LEU A 398 13.54 16.75 -4.29
C LEU A 398 13.77 17.48 -5.63
N LEU A 399 14.44 16.83 -6.59
CA LEU A 399 14.80 17.47 -7.86
C LEU A 399 13.72 17.31 -8.94
N LEU A 400 12.88 16.29 -8.88
CA LEU A 400 11.85 16.04 -9.88
C LEU A 400 10.44 16.27 -9.33
N ARG A 401 10.05 15.59 -8.24
CA ARG A 401 8.67 15.65 -7.75
C ARG A 401 8.34 17.00 -7.12
N LEU A 402 9.22 17.55 -6.29
CA LEU A 402 8.98 18.83 -5.61
C LEU A 402 8.80 19.99 -6.59
N PRO A 403 9.66 20.24 -7.62
CA PRO A 403 9.46 21.31 -8.59
C PRO A 403 8.16 21.14 -9.41
N LEU A 404 7.82 19.89 -9.76
CA LEU A 404 6.56 19.62 -10.44
C LEU A 404 5.36 19.94 -9.55
N LEU A 405 5.42 19.62 -8.24
CA LEU A 405 4.37 19.94 -7.29
C LEU A 405 4.27 21.45 -7.03
N VAL A 406 5.40 22.18 -7.01
CA VAL A 406 5.40 23.65 -6.89
C VAL A 406 4.62 24.31 -8.02
N GLY A 407 4.77 23.82 -9.24
CA GLY A 407 4.05 24.33 -10.41
C GLY A 407 2.59 23.87 -10.56
N MET A 408 2.05 23.06 -9.61
CA MET A 408 0.63 22.71 -9.60
C MET A 408 -0.21 23.77 -8.89
N PRO A 409 -1.44 24.05 -9.34
CA PRO A 409 -2.37 24.91 -8.59
C PRO A 409 -2.83 24.24 -7.30
N GLU A 410 -3.27 25.05 -6.31
CA GLU A 410 -3.95 24.54 -5.11
C GLU A 410 -5.40 24.20 -5.47
N THR A 411 -5.76 22.93 -5.35
CA THR A 411 -7.07 22.44 -5.82
C THR A 411 -8.23 22.78 -4.89
N LEU A 412 -7.95 22.95 -3.58
CA LEU A 412 -8.99 23.28 -2.60
C LEU A 412 -9.64 24.66 -2.88
N ARG A 413 -8.85 25.65 -3.31
CA ARG A 413 -9.32 27.02 -3.54
C ARG A 413 -10.22 27.14 -4.76
N SER A 414 -9.95 26.40 -5.83
CA SER A 414 -10.75 26.43 -7.06
C SER A 414 -12.17 25.92 -6.86
N ARG A 415 -12.38 25.02 -5.89
CA ARG A 415 -13.71 24.50 -5.57
C ARG A 415 -14.55 25.45 -4.72
N VAL A 416 -13.91 26.30 -3.91
CA VAL A 416 -14.59 27.30 -3.04
C VAL A 416 -14.99 28.53 -3.84
N SER A 417 -14.18 28.93 -4.83
CA SER A 417 -14.44 30.12 -5.68
C SER A 417 -15.35 29.84 -6.87
N GLY A 418 -15.63 28.56 -7.21
CA GLY A 418 -16.43 28.21 -8.39
C GLY A 418 -15.73 28.54 -9.73
N GLU A 419 -14.49 28.99 -9.68
CA GLU A 419 -13.68 29.29 -10.86
C GLU A 419 -13.14 27.99 -11.48
N ALA A 420 -13.24 27.85 -12.79
CA ALA A 420 -12.55 26.80 -13.51
C ALA A 420 -11.03 26.92 -13.29
N LEU A 421 -10.33 25.82 -13.09
CA LEU A 421 -8.87 25.80 -12.98
C LEU A 421 -8.28 26.44 -14.25
N PRO A 422 -7.38 27.42 -14.10
CA PRO A 422 -6.76 28.09 -15.25
C PRO A 422 -5.94 27.15 -16.13
#